data_f31afb9d6d5d0caf17f9b02492f8bb10
#
_entry.id   f31afb9d6d5d0caf17f9b02492f8bb10
#
_cell.length_a   1.000
_cell.length_b   1.000
_cell.length_c   1.000
_cell.angle_alpha   90.00
_cell.angle_beta   90.00
_cell.angle_gamma   90.00
#
_symmetry.space_group_name_H-M   'P 1'
#
loop_
_entity.id
_entity.type
_entity.pdbx_description
1 polymer ?
#
loop_
_entity_poly.entity_id
_entity_poly.type
_entity_poly.pdbx_seq_one_letter_code
_entity_poly.pdbx_strand_id
1 'polypeptide(L)'
;MDKRIPFILLACMIGLGMNVPLPGNLQVYLPGMELLGKDTNTLDVLKSLSKSNPEDNNVKEDRDVFSTIIEQNKGIKEPMVEGDILISPSGRSATNCKGCLWQKSAEGTVVVPYNLSPDYTEQEVALFRNAMQEYETLTCVRFVPRTTQGNFLNIVKAGGCGAYVGRIGGGQTTYLNDGCLSRGTIQHELNHNLGFYHEQSRSDRDDYVTVMTQYISSGNMINFRKENSNNLGLEYDYGSVMHYPSTAFSNTSGQATIIPKPDPSVPIGQRNGLSPLDVSKINRLYECGAWGTLLNTASGTVTSVNYPSVYPNNSSSVWLIRSPSGQVSLQFNAFDVQSSRDCASDYIKIYDGPVKTSPVLVDRACGAGLIPPIISSTSQMLIEFVSDGETTATGFKATYSSVQCGGAFYAPTKNFTSPGYPNGYSVNMDCYWKITAPEGYRISLTFNEFVLESGMFGFCRYDYVKVYNGADSSSPPMGTYCGTRSLAPLVSSGNFMMIQFRSDQSNTFKGFNATYVSLPK
;
A
#
# COMPACT_ATOMS: atom_id res chain seq x y z
N MET A 1 34.57 57.45 19.30
CA MET A 1 34.03 56.30 20.01
C MET A 1 32.90 55.72 19.12
N ASP A 2 33.30 54.85 18.24
CA ASP A 2 32.44 54.33 17.18
C ASP A 2 32.16 52.86 17.48
N LYS A 3 30.91 52.51 17.74
CA LYS A 3 30.45 51.13 17.91
C LYS A 3 29.69 50.71 16.65
N ARG A 4 30.38 50.02 15.75
CA ARG A 4 29.75 49.31 14.62
C ARG A 4 29.18 47.98 15.08
N ILE A 5 27.89 47.83 14.90
CA ILE A 5 27.16 46.56 15.03
C ILE A 5 27.26 45.82 13.68
N PRO A 6 27.66 44.57 13.61
CA PRO A 6 27.62 43.84 12.35
C PRO A 6 26.19 43.37 12.03
N PHE A 7 25.72 43.73 10.85
CA PHE A 7 24.52 43.17 10.23
C PHE A 7 24.71 41.66 9.97
N ILE A 8 23.93 40.83 10.64
CA ILE A 8 23.81 39.43 10.27
C ILE A 8 22.81 39.35 9.12
N LEU A 9 23.31 39.01 7.95
CA LEU A 9 22.48 38.63 6.79
C LEU A 9 21.68 37.40 7.13
N LEU A 10 20.36 37.57 7.24
CA LEU A 10 19.38 36.49 7.28
C LEU A 10 19.22 35.98 5.83
N ALA A 11 19.96 34.94 5.46
CA ALA A 11 19.75 34.25 4.20
C ALA A 11 18.46 33.43 4.29
N CYS A 12 17.44 33.81 3.52
CA CYS A 12 16.28 33.01 3.21
C CYS A 12 16.75 31.73 2.52
N MET A 13 16.78 30.60 3.24
CA MET A 13 16.96 29.28 2.63
C MET A 13 15.59 28.75 2.20
N ILE A 14 15.30 28.96 0.94
CA ILE A 14 14.21 28.30 0.21
C ILE A 14 14.61 26.83 0.02
N GLY A 15 13.79 25.91 0.52
CA GLY A 15 13.62 24.50 0.24
C GLY A 15 14.74 23.74 -0.50
N LEU A 16 15.84 23.42 0.16
CA LEU A 16 16.81 22.43 -0.31
C LEU A 16 16.75 21.21 0.61
N GLY A 17 16.32 20.07 0.05
CA GLY A 17 16.41 18.79 0.73
C GLY A 17 17.83 18.52 1.24
N MET A 18 17.98 17.94 2.42
CA MET A 18 19.29 17.61 2.94
C MET A 18 19.90 16.46 2.16
N ASN A 19 21.08 16.67 1.57
CA ASN A 19 21.90 15.60 1.02
C ASN A 19 22.59 14.88 2.19
N VAL A 20 22.29 13.59 2.34
CA VAL A 20 23.00 12.75 3.32
C VAL A 20 24.19 12.11 2.60
N PRO A 21 25.45 12.50 2.89
CA PRO A 21 26.59 11.85 2.28
C PRO A 21 26.71 10.42 2.79
N LEU A 22 26.62 9.46 1.86
CA LEU A 22 26.83 8.05 2.06
C LEU A 22 28.12 7.61 1.38
N PRO A 23 28.75 6.48 1.78
CA PRO A 23 29.97 5.99 1.16
C PRO A 23 29.79 5.74 -0.35
N GLY A 24 30.70 6.22 -1.18
CA GLY A 24 30.65 6.12 -2.63
C GLY A 24 30.02 7.36 -3.30
N ASN A 25 29.66 7.26 -4.58
CA ASN A 25 28.99 8.33 -5.34
C ASN A 25 27.45 8.32 -5.14
N LEU A 26 26.95 7.63 -4.09
CA LEU A 26 25.53 7.53 -3.80
C LEU A 26 25.00 8.88 -3.28
N GLN A 27 23.93 9.35 -3.89
CA GLN A 27 23.19 10.54 -3.46
C GLN A 27 21.76 10.11 -3.06
N VAL A 28 21.33 10.49 -1.87
CA VAL A 28 19.98 10.25 -1.36
C VAL A 28 19.43 11.57 -0.82
N TYR A 29 18.33 12.02 -1.40
CA TYR A 29 17.62 13.21 -0.97
C TYR A 29 16.43 12.80 -0.10
N LEU A 30 16.40 13.31 1.12
CA LEU A 30 15.31 13.13 2.06
C LEU A 30 14.46 14.39 2.09
N PRO A 31 13.14 14.32 2.31
CA PRO A 31 12.30 15.50 2.42
C PRO A 31 12.81 16.40 3.54
N GLY A 32 12.99 17.69 3.25
CA GLY A 32 13.39 18.69 4.23
C GLY A 32 12.36 18.78 5.36
N MET A 33 12.80 18.71 6.61
CA MET A 33 11.95 19.11 7.74
C MET A 33 11.73 20.62 7.64
N GLU A 34 10.53 21.05 7.20
CA GLU A 34 10.06 22.39 7.51
C GLU A 34 10.00 22.53 9.04
N LEU A 35 10.74 23.49 9.55
CA LEU A 35 10.53 24.02 10.89
C LEU A 35 9.16 24.70 10.87
N LEU A 36 8.11 23.95 11.26
CA LEU A 36 6.78 24.49 11.47
C LEU A 36 6.88 25.59 12.52
N GLY A 37 6.75 26.83 12.05
CA GLY A 37 6.46 27.97 12.89
C GLY A 37 5.22 27.66 13.73
N LYS A 38 5.22 28.18 14.95
CA LYS A 38 4.12 28.05 15.92
C LYS A 38 2.83 28.66 15.35
N ASP A 39 2.06 27.87 14.61
CA ASP A 39 0.67 28.18 14.32
C ASP A 39 -0.22 27.15 15.00
N THR A 40 -0.93 27.60 16.03
CA THR A 40 -1.75 26.82 16.94
C THR A 40 -2.96 26.16 16.26
N ASN A 41 -3.29 26.51 15.01
CA ASN A 41 -4.41 25.96 14.27
C ASN A 41 -4.10 24.63 13.55
N THR A 42 -2.83 24.30 13.31
CA THR A 42 -2.46 23.03 12.64
C THR A 42 -2.51 21.84 13.61
N LEU A 43 -2.38 22.10 14.92
CA LEU A 43 -2.41 21.05 15.94
C LEU A 43 -3.84 20.48 16.13
N ASP A 44 -4.88 21.28 15.92
CA ASP A 44 -6.28 20.85 16.05
C ASP A 44 -6.74 20.06 14.82
N VAL A 45 -6.24 20.36 13.64
CA VAL A 45 -6.49 19.57 12.42
C VAL A 45 -5.80 18.22 12.51
N LEU A 46 -4.55 18.15 13.01
CA LEU A 46 -3.84 16.88 13.24
C LEU A 46 -4.48 16.04 14.35
N LYS A 47 -5.04 16.68 15.39
CA LYS A 47 -5.81 15.97 16.44
C LYS A 47 -7.16 15.44 15.94
N SER A 48 -7.78 16.07 14.94
CA SER A 48 -9.01 15.55 14.32
C SER A 48 -8.73 14.35 13.40
N LEU A 49 -7.53 14.30 12.79
CA LEU A 49 -7.09 13.18 11.96
C LEU A 49 -6.58 11.97 12.77
N SER A 50 -6.17 12.17 14.03
CA SER A 50 -5.71 11.11 14.93
C SER A 50 -6.83 10.48 15.77
N LYS A 51 -8.06 10.95 15.68
CA LYS A 51 -9.24 10.28 16.21
C LYS A 51 -9.80 9.28 15.21
N SER A 52 -9.02 8.25 14.87
CA SER A 52 -9.58 6.97 14.47
C SER A 52 -10.24 6.38 15.72
N ASN A 53 -11.54 6.12 15.61
CA ASN A 53 -12.39 5.66 16.70
C ASN A 53 -11.81 4.46 17.45
N PRO A 54 -12.03 4.39 18.77
CA PRO A 54 -11.87 3.15 19.50
C PRO A 54 -12.92 2.15 18.99
N GLU A 55 -12.46 0.96 18.79
CA GLU A 55 -13.12 -0.30 18.57
C GLU A 55 -14.60 -0.33 18.98
N ASP A 56 -15.46 -0.38 17.99
CA ASP A 56 -16.77 -1.00 18.15
C ASP A 56 -16.53 -2.52 18.22
N ASN A 57 -16.43 -3.05 19.45
CA ASN A 57 -16.31 -4.47 19.77
C ASN A 57 -17.63 -5.20 19.51
N ASN A 58 -18.18 -5.03 18.30
CA ASN A 58 -19.06 -6.00 17.71
C ASN A 58 -18.21 -6.80 16.72
N VAL A 59 -17.90 -8.05 17.05
CA VAL A 59 -17.41 -9.06 16.13
C VAL A 59 -18.45 -9.20 15.00
N LYS A 60 -18.45 -8.26 14.04
CA LYS A 60 -19.05 -8.46 12.73
C LYS A 60 -18.20 -9.55 12.10
N GLU A 61 -18.80 -10.70 11.84
CA GLU A 61 -18.25 -11.74 11.01
C GLU A 61 -17.50 -11.09 9.84
N ASP A 62 -16.24 -11.41 9.69
CA ASP A 62 -15.32 -10.80 8.73
C ASP A 62 -15.71 -11.27 7.31
N ARG A 63 -16.74 -10.64 6.72
CA ARG A 63 -17.35 -11.02 5.43
C ARG A 63 -16.46 -10.63 4.27
N ASP A 64 -16.38 -11.50 3.26
CA ASP A 64 -15.72 -11.19 1.99
C ASP A 64 -16.52 -10.14 1.18
N VAL A 65 -15.89 -9.59 0.12
CA VAL A 65 -16.50 -8.55 -0.74
C VAL A 65 -17.84 -9.01 -1.29
N PHE A 66 -17.93 -10.20 -1.86
CA PHE A 66 -19.13 -10.68 -2.52
C PHE A 66 -20.28 -10.92 -1.54
N SER A 67 -20.02 -11.56 -0.40
CA SER A 67 -21.05 -11.75 0.64
C SER A 67 -21.59 -10.43 1.16
N THR A 68 -20.76 -9.41 1.26
CA THR A 68 -21.17 -8.04 1.58
C THR A 68 -22.08 -7.47 0.50
N ILE A 69 -21.72 -7.58 -0.76
CA ILE A 69 -22.52 -7.14 -1.92
C ILE A 69 -23.90 -7.81 -1.93
N ILE A 70 -23.95 -9.13 -1.83
CA ILE A 70 -25.21 -9.88 -1.83
C ILE A 70 -26.13 -9.48 -0.67
N GLU A 71 -25.57 -9.24 0.52
CA GLU A 71 -26.36 -8.77 1.67
C GLU A 71 -26.97 -7.39 1.40
N GLN A 72 -26.22 -6.46 0.82
CA GLN A 72 -26.67 -5.13 0.48
C GLN A 72 -27.69 -5.13 -0.67
N ASN A 73 -27.64 -6.14 -1.54
CA ASN A 73 -28.53 -6.28 -2.69
C ASN A 73 -29.84 -7.01 -2.35
N LYS A 74 -30.01 -7.51 -1.12
CA LYS A 74 -31.28 -8.10 -0.70
C LYS A 74 -32.43 -7.10 -0.80
N GLY A 75 -33.43 -7.43 -1.58
CA GLY A 75 -34.65 -6.60 -1.74
C GLY A 75 -34.55 -5.48 -2.79
N ILE A 76 -33.46 -5.38 -3.52
CA ILE A 76 -33.34 -4.47 -4.66
C ILE A 76 -34.20 -4.99 -5.81
N LYS A 77 -34.88 -4.06 -6.50
CA LYS A 77 -35.80 -4.37 -7.58
C LYS A 77 -35.17 -4.30 -8.98
N GLU A 78 -34.01 -3.68 -9.09
CA GLU A 78 -33.25 -3.62 -10.34
C GLU A 78 -32.82 -5.02 -10.76
N PRO A 79 -33.06 -5.40 -12.03
CA PRO A 79 -32.66 -6.71 -12.51
C PRO A 79 -31.12 -6.80 -12.59
N MET A 80 -30.57 -7.75 -11.85
CA MET A 80 -29.15 -8.05 -11.81
C MET A 80 -28.88 -9.52 -12.15
N VAL A 81 -27.72 -9.79 -12.75
CA VAL A 81 -27.16 -11.14 -12.92
C VAL A 81 -25.86 -11.23 -12.14
N GLU A 82 -25.44 -12.43 -11.81
CA GLU A 82 -24.25 -12.69 -11.01
C GLU A 82 -24.23 -11.92 -9.67
N GLY A 83 -25.40 -11.43 -9.20
CA GLY A 83 -25.58 -10.79 -7.89
C GLY A 83 -25.43 -9.27 -7.86
N ASP A 84 -24.71 -8.66 -8.79
CA ASP A 84 -24.35 -7.22 -8.80
C ASP A 84 -24.20 -6.61 -10.21
N ILE A 85 -24.18 -7.44 -11.25
CA ILE A 85 -24.09 -6.95 -12.62
C ILE A 85 -25.46 -6.48 -13.11
N LEU A 86 -25.57 -5.18 -13.36
CA LEU A 86 -26.78 -4.56 -13.92
C LEU A 86 -27.00 -4.98 -15.37
N ILE A 87 -28.25 -5.34 -15.71
CA ILE A 87 -28.61 -5.71 -17.06
C ILE A 87 -28.78 -4.47 -17.92
N SER A 88 -27.95 -4.33 -18.96
CA SER A 88 -28.08 -3.22 -19.90
C SER A 88 -29.37 -3.32 -20.71
N PRO A 89 -30.17 -2.21 -20.84
CA PRO A 89 -31.36 -2.18 -21.68
C PRO A 89 -31.11 -2.53 -23.16
N SER A 90 -29.89 -2.40 -23.63
CA SER A 90 -29.49 -2.71 -25.01
C SER A 90 -28.98 -4.13 -25.21
N GLY A 91 -28.97 -4.98 -24.17
CA GLY A 91 -28.52 -6.37 -24.24
C GLY A 91 -27.05 -6.56 -24.59
N ARG A 92 -26.22 -5.52 -24.46
CA ARG A 92 -24.79 -5.55 -24.84
C ARG A 92 -23.97 -5.99 -23.65
N SER A 93 -23.33 -7.16 -23.75
CA SER A 93 -22.28 -7.61 -22.83
C SER A 93 -20.88 -7.20 -23.34
N ALA A 94 -20.00 -6.77 -22.45
CA ALA A 94 -18.79 -6.02 -22.81
C ALA A 94 -17.59 -6.84 -23.27
N THR A 95 -17.47 -8.14 -22.94
CA THR A 95 -16.22 -8.91 -23.09
C THR A 95 -15.70 -9.10 -24.51
N ASN A 96 -16.58 -9.10 -25.52
CA ASN A 96 -16.17 -9.11 -26.95
C ASN A 96 -16.63 -7.87 -27.71
N CYS A 97 -17.07 -6.84 -27.02
CA CYS A 97 -17.60 -5.62 -27.60
C CYS A 97 -16.51 -4.55 -27.67
N LYS A 98 -15.82 -4.40 -28.80
CA LYS A 98 -14.81 -3.34 -29.01
C LYS A 98 -15.33 -1.92 -28.73
N GLY A 99 -16.66 -1.68 -28.86
CA GLY A 99 -17.31 -0.40 -28.57
C GLY A 99 -17.68 -0.17 -27.10
N CYS A 100 -17.55 -1.19 -26.24
CA CYS A 100 -17.93 -1.15 -24.83
C CYS A 100 -16.74 -0.85 -23.89
N LEU A 101 -15.57 -0.56 -24.41
CA LEU A 101 -14.44 -0.11 -23.64
C LEU A 101 -14.39 1.42 -23.57
N TRP A 102 -13.83 1.94 -22.51
CA TRP A 102 -13.50 3.36 -22.40
C TRP A 102 -12.41 3.71 -23.39
N GLN A 103 -12.50 4.90 -23.99
CA GLN A 103 -11.58 5.28 -25.04
C GLN A 103 -10.24 5.73 -24.49
N LYS A 104 -9.17 5.34 -25.17
CA LYS A 104 -7.82 5.81 -24.90
C LYS A 104 -7.58 7.16 -25.56
N SER A 105 -6.98 8.10 -24.84
CA SER A 105 -6.56 9.39 -25.40
C SER A 105 -5.35 9.23 -26.33
N ALA A 106 -4.98 10.28 -27.05
CA ALA A 106 -3.79 10.31 -27.89
C ALA A 106 -2.50 10.11 -27.08
N GLU A 107 -2.51 10.51 -25.80
CA GLU A 107 -1.41 10.36 -24.86
C GLU A 107 -1.35 8.96 -24.22
N GLY A 108 -2.22 8.05 -24.64
CA GLY A 108 -2.22 6.66 -24.18
C GLY A 108 -2.94 6.43 -22.83
N THR A 109 -3.66 7.41 -22.30
CA THR A 109 -4.45 7.26 -21.06
C THR A 109 -5.91 6.95 -21.35
N VAL A 110 -6.53 6.12 -20.51
CA VAL A 110 -7.96 5.79 -20.56
C VAL A 110 -8.69 6.66 -19.55
N VAL A 111 -9.48 7.61 -20.03
CA VAL A 111 -10.20 8.56 -19.19
C VAL A 111 -11.61 8.06 -18.91
N VAL A 112 -11.95 7.89 -17.64
CA VAL A 112 -13.27 7.48 -17.13
C VAL A 112 -13.85 8.63 -16.31
N PRO A 113 -14.71 9.49 -16.92
CA PRO A 113 -15.35 10.58 -16.20
C PRO A 113 -16.37 10.05 -15.21
N TYR A 114 -16.47 10.66 -14.03
CA TYR A 114 -17.45 10.27 -13.02
C TYR A 114 -18.08 11.45 -12.29
N ASN A 115 -19.30 11.26 -11.81
CA ASN A 115 -19.95 12.07 -10.79
C ASN A 115 -20.09 11.23 -9.53
N LEU A 116 -19.91 11.83 -8.36
CA LEU A 116 -20.31 11.26 -7.07
C LEU A 116 -21.60 11.94 -6.60
N SER A 117 -22.52 11.15 -6.04
CA SER A 117 -23.71 11.71 -5.38
C SER A 117 -23.29 12.70 -4.27
N PRO A 118 -23.99 13.83 -4.13
CA PRO A 118 -23.76 14.76 -3.04
C PRO A 118 -24.10 14.18 -1.65
N ASP A 119 -24.74 13.01 -1.60
CA ASP A 119 -25.08 12.31 -0.36
C ASP A 119 -23.86 11.64 0.30
N TYR A 120 -22.73 11.54 -0.40
CA TYR A 120 -21.48 11.04 0.19
C TYR A 120 -20.81 12.09 1.06
N THR A 121 -20.42 11.69 2.26
CA THR A 121 -19.61 12.50 3.17
C THR A 121 -18.18 12.71 2.63
N GLU A 122 -17.46 13.70 3.16
CA GLU A 122 -16.04 13.93 2.78
C GLU A 122 -15.15 12.71 3.03
N GLN A 123 -15.42 11.94 4.10
CA GLN A 123 -14.69 10.72 4.42
C GLN A 123 -14.95 9.62 3.39
N GLU A 124 -16.19 9.46 2.95
CA GLU A 124 -16.57 8.50 1.91
C GLU A 124 -16.00 8.92 0.54
N VAL A 125 -16.04 10.21 0.20
CA VAL A 125 -15.36 10.74 -1.00
C VAL A 125 -13.87 10.44 -0.99
N ALA A 126 -13.22 10.50 0.18
CA ALA A 126 -11.81 10.13 0.31
C ALA A 126 -11.57 8.63 0.05
N LEU A 127 -12.50 7.72 0.45
CA LEU A 127 -12.41 6.29 0.11
C LEU A 127 -12.45 6.06 -1.41
N PHE A 128 -13.38 6.72 -2.12
CA PHE A 128 -13.42 6.66 -3.59
C PHE A 128 -12.13 7.15 -4.21
N ARG A 129 -11.64 8.29 -3.76
CA ARG A 129 -10.37 8.85 -4.26
C ARG A 129 -9.21 7.89 -4.06
N ASN A 130 -9.09 7.29 -2.88
CA ASN A 130 -8.03 6.33 -2.58
C ASN A 130 -8.14 5.05 -3.43
N ALA A 131 -9.36 4.53 -3.64
CA ALA A 131 -9.60 3.38 -4.49
C ALA A 131 -9.24 3.65 -5.95
N MET A 132 -9.61 4.82 -6.48
CA MET A 132 -9.34 5.24 -7.86
C MET A 132 -7.86 5.58 -8.11
N GLN A 133 -7.16 6.16 -7.14
CA GLN A 133 -5.74 6.50 -7.24
C GLN A 133 -4.85 5.26 -7.45
N GLU A 134 -5.28 4.09 -6.97
CA GLU A 134 -4.54 2.85 -7.20
C GLU A 134 -4.52 2.45 -8.68
N TYR A 135 -5.64 2.65 -9.39
CA TYR A 135 -5.67 2.49 -10.86
C TYR A 135 -4.73 3.47 -11.55
N GLU A 136 -4.74 4.72 -11.10
CA GLU A 136 -3.86 5.75 -11.65
C GLU A 136 -2.38 5.43 -11.47
N THR A 137 -2.03 4.81 -10.34
CA THR A 137 -0.67 4.40 -10.01
C THR A 137 -0.21 3.19 -10.83
N LEU A 138 -1.10 2.20 -11.02
CA LEU A 138 -0.75 0.86 -11.52
C LEU A 138 -1.15 0.63 -12.98
N THR A 139 -1.99 1.50 -13.56
CA THR A 139 -2.55 1.32 -14.91
C THR A 139 -2.61 2.65 -15.68
N CYS A 140 -2.98 2.59 -16.95
CA CYS A 140 -3.26 3.79 -17.74
C CYS A 140 -4.68 4.36 -17.52
N VAL A 141 -5.49 3.81 -16.62
CA VAL A 141 -6.85 4.27 -16.34
C VAL A 141 -6.83 5.47 -15.39
N ARG A 142 -7.61 6.49 -15.76
CA ARG A 142 -7.76 7.75 -15.00
C ARG A 142 -9.23 8.01 -14.73
N PHE A 143 -9.66 7.87 -13.50
CA PHE A 143 -10.96 8.34 -13.07
C PHE A 143 -10.90 9.85 -12.82
N VAL A 144 -11.71 10.63 -13.55
CA VAL A 144 -11.68 12.10 -13.48
C VAL A 144 -13.06 12.65 -13.17
N PRO A 145 -13.19 13.71 -12.35
CA PRO A 145 -14.46 14.38 -12.17
C PRO A 145 -15.03 14.84 -13.52
N ARG A 146 -16.30 14.53 -13.77
CA ARG A 146 -16.97 14.88 -15.01
C ARG A 146 -17.15 16.40 -15.13
N THR A 147 -16.94 16.93 -16.33
CA THR A 147 -17.29 18.29 -16.71
C THR A 147 -18.38 18.27 -17.80
N THR A 148 -18.02 18.01 -19.05
CA THR A 148 -18.91 18.03 -20.21
C THR A 148 -19.03 16.70 -20.95
N GLN A 149 -18.30 15.66 -20.49
CA GLN A 149 -18.22 14.38 -21.17
C GLN A 149 -19.61 13.70 -21.23
N GLY A 150 -19.97 13.22 -22.43
CA GLY A 150 -21.24 12.54 -22.66
C GLY A 150 -21.32 11.14 -22.07
N ASN A 151 -20.20 10.41 -22.02
CA ASN A 151 -20.09 9.10 -21.38
C ASN A 151 -19.42 9.27 -20.02
N PHE A 152 -20.06 8.80 -18.96
CA PHE A 152 -19.56 8.93 -17.59
C PHE A 152 -20.20 7.93 -16.65
N LEU A 153 -19.57 7.68 -15.50
CA LEU A 153 -20.16 6.95 -14.38
C LEU A 153 -20.93 7.92 -13.50
N ASN A 154 -22.16 7.58 -13.16
CA ASN A 154 -22.95 8.26 -12.15
C ASN A 154 -22.99 7.39 -10.90
N ILE A 155 -22.06 7.62 -9.96
CA ILE A 155 -21.90 6.82 -8.74
C ILE A 155 -22.87 7.36 -7.70
N VAL A 156 -23.84 6.53 -7.29
CA VAL A 156 -24.94 6.94 -6.42
C VAL A 156 -24.97 6.14 -5.12
N LYS A 157 -25.33 6.83 -4.03
CA LYS A 157 -25.48 6.27 -2.69
C LYS A 157 -26.88 5.67 -2.51
N ALA A 158 -27.20 4.66 -3.31
CA ALA A 158 -28.51 4.00 -3.30
C ALA A 158 -28.40 2.61 -3.93
N GLY A 159 -29.47 1.83 -3.84
CA GLY A 159 -29.66 0.64 -4.65
C GLY A 159 -28.70 -0.54 -4.39
N GLY A 160 -27.99 -0.58 -3.25
CA GLY A 160 -27.02 -1.62 -2.92
C GLY A 160 -25.66 -1.42 -3.53
N CYS A 161 -25.01 -2.50 -4.02
CA CYS A 161 -23.76 -2.49 -4.76
C CYS A 161 -24.01 -3.10 -6.14
N GLY A 162 -23.63 -2.42 -7.22
CA GLY A 162 -23.81 -2.98 -8.56
C GLY A 162 -23.40 -2.04 -9.69
N ALA A 163 -22.95 -2.63 -10.79
CA ALA A 163 -22.46 -1.89 -11.92
C ALA A 163 -22.79 -2.55 -13.27
N TYR A 164 -22.75 -1.78 -14.35
CA TYR A 164 -22.76 -2.32 -15.70
C TYR A 164 -21.36 -2.78 -16.10
N VAL A 165 -21.31 -3.85 -16.90
CA VAL A 165 -20.04 -4.33 -17.46
C VAL A 165 -19.65 -3.48 -18.67
N GLY A 166 -18.53 -2.76 -18.55
CA GLY A 166 -18.00 -1.87 -19.57
C GLY A 166 -18.77 -0.56 -19.72
N ARG A 167 -18.49 0.15 -20.80
CA ARG A 167 -19.12 1.42 -21.16
C ARG A 167 -20.39 1.16 -22.00
N ILE A 168 -21.56 1.44 -21.45
CA ILE A 168 -22.85 1.25 -22.15
C ILE A 168 -23.30 2.48 -22.95
N GLY A 169 -22.64 3.63 -22.76
CA GLY A 169 -22.96 4.91 -23.40
C GLY A 169 -23.82 5.81 -22.52
N GLY A 170 -23.65 7.14 -22.68
CA GLY A 170 -24.31 8.12 -21.84
C GLY A 170 -23.82 8.11 -20.39
N GLY A 171 -24.66 8.59 -19.49
CA GLY A 171 -24.43 8.44 -18.04
C GLY A 171 -24.92 7.07 -17.57
N GLN A 172 -24.04 6.25 -17.08
CA GLN A 172 -24.36 4.92 -16.53
C GLN A 172 -24.27 4.93 -15.01
N THR A 173 -25.25 4.33 -14.34
CA THR A 173 -25.29 4.28 -12.88
C THR A 173 -24.38 3.17 -12.35
N THR A 174 -23.66 3.49 -11.28
CA THR A 174 -22.96 2.54 -10.41
C THR A 174 -23.51 2.72 -9.00
N TYR A 175 -24.07 1.68 -8.43
CA TYR A 175 -24.66 1.70 -7.08
C TYR A 175 -23.61 1.35 -6.04
N LEU A 176 -23.42 2.22 -5.05
CA LEU A 176 -22.51 2.03 -3.92
C LEU A 176 -23.11 2.67 -2.67
N ASN A 177 -24.01 1.96 -1.99
CA ASN A 177 -24.62 2.44 -0.74
C ASN A 177 -23.64 2.35 0.46
N ASP A 178 -24.10 2.73 1.65
CA ASP A 178 -23.28 2.75 2.87
C ASP A 178 -22.55 1.42 3.16
N GLY A 179 -23.20 0.28 2.90
CA GLY A 179 -22.62 -1.05 3.11
C GLY A 179 -21.60 -1.46 2.05
N CYS A 180 -21.49 -0.73 0.93
CA CYS A 180 -20.57 -1.02 -0.18
C CYS A 180 -19.25 -0.23 -0.10
N LEU A 181 -19.06 0.60 0.94
CA LEU A 181 -17.96 1.57 0.99
C LEU A 181 -16.68 0.98 1.60
N SER A 182 -16.16 -0.06 0.97
CA SER A 182 -14.81 -0.55 1.21
C SER A 182 -13.96 -0.40 -0.04
N ARG A 183 -12.63 -0.33 0.10
CA ARG A 183 -11.73 -0.29 -1.07
C ARG A 183 -11.99 -1.45 -2.03
N GLY A 184 -12.11 -2.67 -1.48
CA GLY A 184 -12.33 -3.87 -2.29
C GLY A 184 -13.65 -3.82 -3.07
N THR A 185 -14.78 -3.43 -2.42
CA THR A 185 -16.08 -3.33 -3.08
C THR A 185 -16.10 -2.21 -4.12
N ILE A 186 -15.55 -1.04 -3.81
CA ILE A 186 -15.45 0.07 -4.77
C ILE A 186 -14.66 -0.38 -6.01
N GLN A 187 -13.51 -1.04 -5.83
CA GLN A 187 -12.69 -1.53 -6.94
C GLN A 187 -13.36 -2.66 -7.71
N HIS A 188 -14.14 -3.51 -7.05
CA HIS A 188 -14.96 -4.55 -7.69
C HIS A 188 -15.96 -3.92 -8.68
N GLU A 189 -16.78 -2.98 -8.24
CA GLU A 189 -17.76 -2.31 -9.10
C GLU A 189 -17.11 -1.47 -10.21
N LEU A 190 -15.97 -0.82 -9.92
CA LEU A 190 -15.21 -0.12 -10.95
C LEU A 190 -14.62 -1.07 -11.99
N ASN A 191 -14.22 -2.30 -11.61
CA ASN A 191 -13.76 -3.30 -12.57
C ASN A 191 -14.89 -3.78 -13.49
N HIS A 192 -16.11 -3.94 -12.99
CA HIS A 192 -17.27 -4.14 -13.88
C HIS A 192 -17.39 -3.00 -14.88
N ASN A 193 -17.33 -1.76 -14.43
CA ASN A 193 -17.38 -0.60 -15.33
C ASN A 193 -16.24 -0.56 -16.35
N LEU A 194 -15.08 -1.19 -16.04
CA LEU A 194 -13.97 -1.33 -16.97
C LEU A 194 -14.13 -2.51 -17.95
N GLY A 195 -15.14 -3.36 -17.80
CA GLY A 195 -15.46 -4.44 -18.74
C GLY A 195 -15.16 -5.84 -18.22
N PHE A 196 -14.93 -6.02 -16.92
CA PHE A 196 -14.65 -7.33 -16.32
C PHE A 196 -15.91 -7.95 -15.73
N TYR A 197 -16.13 -9.25 -16.04
CA TYR A 197 -17.03 -10.13 -15.34
C TYR A 197 -16.36 -10.76 -14.12
N HIS A 198 -17.12 -11.54 -13.36
CA HIS A 198 -16.54 -12.31 -12.28
C HIS A 198 -15.54 -13.36 -12.78
N GLU A 199 -14.52 -13.63 -12.01
CA GLU A 199 -13.44 -14.54 -12.40
C GLU A 199 -13.93 -15.97 -12.62
N GLN A 200 -14.85 -16.47 -11.77
CA GLN A 200 -15.43 -17.81 -11.90
C GLN A 200 -16.40 -17.94 -13.07
N SER A 201 -16.75 -16.86 -13.76
CA SER A 201 -17.56 -16.86 -14.98
C SER A 201 -16.73 -16.97 -16.26
N ARG A 202 -15.40 -17.00 -16.16
CA ARG A 202 -14.48 -17.19 -17.30
C ARG A 202 -14.83 -18.46 -18.09
N SER A 203 -14.61 -18.40 -19.40
CA SER A 203 -14.87 -19.54 -20.32
C SER A 203 -14.08 -20.80 -19.99
N ASP A 204 -12.87 -20.64 -19.42
CA ASP A 204 -11.95 -21.71 -19.02
C ASP A 204 -12.01 -22.06 -17.51
N ARG A 205 -12.94 -21.49 -16.74
CA ARG A 205 -12.99 -21.65 -15.27
C ARG A 205 -13.02 -23.11 -14.81
N ASP A 206 -13.60 -24.03 -15.61
CA ASP A 206 -13.75 -25.44 -15.23
C ASP A 206 -12.40 -26.17 -15.15
N ASP A 207 -11.31 -25.60 -15.68
CA ASP A 207 -9.96 -26.13 -15.50
C ASP A 207 -9.40 -25.80 -14.10
N TYR A 208 -9.93 -24.75 -13.45
CA TYR A 208 -9.40 -24.17 -12.21
C TYR A 208 -10.32 -24.32 -11.00
N VAL A 209 -11.63 -24.41 -11.20
CA VAL A 209 -12.60 -24.57 -10.12
C VAL A 209 -13.65 -25.62 -10.47
N THR A 210 -14.19 -26.27 -9.44
CA THR A 210 -15.37 -27.15 -9.54
C THR A 210 -16.57 -26.42 -8.95
N VAL A 211 -17.66 -26.29 -9.72
CA VAL A 211 -18.93 -25.77 -9.23
C VAL A 211 -19.79 -26.89 -8.71
N MET A 212 -20.15 -26.85 -7.43
CA MET A 212 -20.90 -27.85 -6.70
C MET A 212 -22.40 -27.57 -6.82
N THR A 213 -22.99 -27.93 -7.96
CA THR A 213 -24.38 -27.59 -8.33
C THR A 213 -25.44 -28.09 -7.35
N GLN A 214 -25.14 -29.17 -6.61
CA GLN A 214 -26.05 -29.71 -5.58
C GLN A 214 -26.27 -28.76 -4.39
N TYR A 215 -25.36 -27.81 -4.17
CA TYR A 215 -25.48 -26.80 -3.11
C TYR A 215 -25.99 -25.45 -3.63
N ILE A 216 -26.45 -25.39 -4.88
CA ILE A 216 -26.97 -24.17 -5.50
C ILE A 216 -28.46 -24.38 -5.81
N SER A 217 -29.31 -23.45 -5.37
CA SER A 217 -30.72 -23.48 -5.74
C SER A 217 -30.91 -23.28 -7.24
N SER A 218 -31.95 -23.83 -7.84
CA SER A 218 -32.22 -23.74 -9.28
C SER A 218 -32.32 -22.29 -9.77
N GLY A 219 -32.86 -21.39 -8.94
CA GLY A 219 -32.96 -19.96 -9.25
C GLY A 219 -31.59 -19.23 -9.30
N ASN A 220 -30.61 -19.74 -8.54
CA ASN A 220 -29.27 -19.15 -8.49
C ASN A 220 -28.27 -19.74 -9.49
N MET A 221 -28.65 -20.82 -10.20
CA MET A 221 -27.80 -21.45 -11.20
C MET A 221 -27.38 -20.49 -12.33
N ILE A 222 -28.19 -19.49 -12.62
CA ILE A 222 -27.88 -18.46 -13.63
C ILE A 222 -26.59 -17.71 -13.29
N ASN A 223 -26.30 -17.50 -12.01
CA ASN A 223 -25.12 -16.77 -11.52
C ASN A 223 -23.80 -17.56 -11.65
N PHE A 224 -23.88 -18.81 -12.10
CA PHE A 224 -22.73 -19.68 -12.34
C PHE A 224 -22.53 -20.02 -13.81
N ARG A 225 -23.19 -19.31 -14.72
CA ARG A 225 -22.98 -19.48 -16.15
C ARG A 225 -21.57 -19.02 -16.54
N LYS A 226 -20.99 -19.67 -17.53
CA LYS A 226 -19.74 -19.22 -18.14
C LYS A 226 -20.03 -18.14 -19.16
N GLU A 227 -19.29 -17.06 -19.08
CA GLU A 227 -19.29 -16.01 -20.09
C GLU A 227 -18.32 -16.33 -21.23
N ASN A 228 -18.60 -15.83 -22.42
CA ASN A 228 -17.67 -15.94 -23.55
C ASN A 228 -16.55 -14.92 -23.37
N SER A 229 -15.63 -15.18 -22.45
CA SER A 229 -14.61 -14.24 -22.01
C SER A 229 -13.37 -14.24 -22.91
N ASN A 230 -12.79 -13.05 -23.12
CA ASN A 230 -11.41 -12.93 -23.58
C ASN A 230 -10.50 -12.95 -22.33
N ASN A 231 -9.82 -14.07 -22.10
CA ASN A 231 -8.95 -14.25 -20.92
C ASN A 231 -7.60 -13.54 -21.06
N LEU A 232 -7.39 -12.75 -22.13
CA LEU A 232 -6.21 -11.91 -22.35
C LEU A 232 -4.87 -12.68 -22.35
N GLY A 233 -4.92 -14.02 -22.49
CA GLY A 233 -3.74 -14.88 -22.36
C GLY A 233 -3.13 -14.88 -20.96
N LEU A 234 -3.91 -14.56 -19.94
CA LEU A 234 -3.52 -14.59 -18.53
C LEU A 234 -4.14 -15.80 -17.83
N GLU A 235 -3.39 -16.36 -16.89
CA GLU A 235 -3.86 -17.45 -16.04
C GLU A 235 -5.07 -17.04 -15.19
N TYR A 236 -5.75 -18.04 -14.63
CA TYR A 236 -6.88 -17.86 -13.73
C TYR A 236 -6.41 -17.27 -12.40
N ASP A 237 -7.17 -16.32 -11.87
CA ASP A 237 -6.78 -15.56 -10.67
C ASP A 237 -7.65 -15.89 -9.48
N TYR A 238 -7.23 -16.84 -8.65
CA TYR A 238 -7.91 -17.16 -7.39
C TYR A 238 -7.93 -15.97 -6.41
N GLY A 239 -6.95 -15.07 -6.52
CA GLY A 239 -6.83 -13.87 -5.70
C GLY A 239 -7.52 -12.63 -6.28
N SER A 240 -8.25 -12.74 -7.39
CA SER A 240 -8.96 -11.61 -7.99
C SER A 240 -9.99 -11.02 -7.05
N VAL A 241 -10.09 -9.69 -7.03
CA VAL A 241 -11.19 -8.99 -6.35
C VAL A 241 -12.55 -9.31 -6.99
N MET A 242 -12.54 -9.82 -8.22
CA MET A 242 -13.73 -10.27 -8.98
C MET A 242 -14.09 -11.73 -8.72
N HIS A 243 -13.40 -12.44 -7.84
CA HIS A 243 -13.68 -13.86 -7.60
C HIS A 243 -14.69 -14.05 -6.45
N TYR A 244 -15.69 -14.90 -6.67
CA TYR A 244 -16.62 -15.31 -5.62
C TYR A 244 -15.89 -16.03 -4.48
N PRO A 245 -16.41 -15.96 -3.23
CA PRO A 245 -15.98 -16.84 -2.15
C PRO A 245 -16.46 -18.27 -2.39
N SER A 246 -15.87 -19.21 -1.68
CA SER A 246 -16.19 -20.64 -1.82
C SER A 246 -17.66 -20.98 -1.54
N THR A 247 -18.37 -20.19 -0.73
CA THR A 247 -19.76 -20.43 -0.30
C THR A 247 -20.79 -19.56 -1.02
N ALA A 248 -20.41 -18.86 -2.10
CA ALA A 248 -21.30 -17.97 -2.84
C ALA A 248 -22.62 -18.68 -3.25
N PHE A 249 -23.76 -18.06 -2.96
CA PHE A 249 -25.11 -18.59 -3.25
C PHE A 249 -25.39 -20.00 -2.72
N SER A 250 -24.67 -20.48 -1.70
CA SER A 250 -24.93 -21.79 -1.11
C SER A 250 -26.34 -21.87 -0.49
N ASN A 251 -27.06 -22.90 -0.80
CA ASN A 251 -28.35 -23.22 -0.17
C ASN A 251 -28.20 -24.06 1.12
N THR A 252 -26.95 -24.41 1.46
CA THR A 252 -26.64 -25.27 2.61
C THR A 252 -25.49 -24.62 3.40
N SER A 253 -25.78 -24.28 4.64
CA SER A 253 -24.79 -23.59 5.51
C SER A 253 -23.45 -24.36 5.59
N GLY A 254 -22.34 -23.67 5.39
CA GLY A 254 -20.98 -24.22 5.46
C GLY A 254 -20.57 -25.08 4.25
N GLN A 255 -21.45 -25.29 3.25
CA GLN A 255 -21.09 -26.06 2.06
C GLN A 255 -20.56 -25.14 0.96
N ALA A 256 -19.41 -25.53 0.38
CA ALA A 256 -18.82 -24.82 -0.72
C ALA A 256 -19.60 -25.05 -2.03
N THR A 257 -19.85 -23.99 -2.76
CA THR A 257 -20.39 -23.98 -4.13
C THR A 257 -19.29 -23.89 -5.18
N ILE A 258 -18.09 -23.40 -4.79
CA ILE A 258 -16.91 -23.32 -5.64
C ILE A 258 -15.73 -23.93 -4.89
N ILE A 259 -15.05 -24.88 -5.52
CA ILE A 259 -13.86 -25.54 -4.96
C ILE A 259 -12.69 -25.35 -5.92
N PRO A 260 -11.59 -24.70 -5.51
CA PRO A 260 -10.37 -24.57 -6.31
C PRO A 260 -9.73 -25.93 -6.67
N LYS A 261 -9.03 -25.98 -7.79
CA LYS A 261 -8.28 -27.13 -8.29
C LYS A 261 -6.85 -26.72 -8.67
N PRO A 262 -5.85 -27.61 -8.50
CA PRO A 262 -5.95 -28.95 -7.90
C PRO A 262 -6.00 -28.92 -6.37
N ASP A 263 -5.69 -27.77 -5.73
CA ASP A 263 -5.67 -27.62 -4.29
C ASP A 263 -6.93 -26.89 -3.79
N PRO A 264 -7.84 -27.60 -3.09
CA PRO A 264 -9.07 -27.01 -2.56
C PRO A 264 -8.84 -26.03 -1.40
N SER A 265 -7.63 -25.94 -0.85
CA SER A 265 -7.30 -25.02 0.25
C SER A 265 -6.91 -23.62 -0.24
N VAL A 266 -6.76 -23.40 -1.54
CA VAL A 266 -6.46 -22.10 -2.11
C VAL A 266 -7.57 -21.10 -1.75
N PRO A 267 -7.26 -19.98 -1.08
CA PRO A 267 -8.28 -19.02 -0.68
C PRO A 267 -8.82 -18.26 -1.89
N ILE A 268 -10.16 -18.11 -1.94
CA ILE A 268 -10.89 -17.33 -2.95
C ILE A 268 -11.85 -16.35 -2.27
N GLY A 269 -12.26 -15.27 -2.98
CA GLY A 269 -13.17 -14.27 -2.44
C GLY A 269 -12.51 -13.26 -1.50
N GLN A 270 -11.28 -12.86 -1.80
CA GLN A 270 -10.56 -11.87 -0.99
C GLN A 270 -11.22 -10.48 -1.06
N ARG A 271 -10.93 -9.61 -0.07
CA ARG A 271 -11.54 -8.28 0.12
C ARG A 271 -10.55 -7.11 0.09
N ASN A 272 -9.28 -7.37 -0.18
CA ASN A 272 -8.20 -6.39 -0.05
C ASN A 272 -8.05 -5.44 -1.25
N GLY A 273 -8.91 -5.57 -2.27
CA GLY A 273 -8.87 -4.80 -3.52
C GLY A 273 -8.11 -5.53 -4.63
N LEU A 274 -7.65 -4.79 -5.64
CA LEU A 274 -7.01 -5.36 -6.84
C LEU A 274 -5.91 -6.36 -6.48
N SER A 275 -5.90 -7.49 -7.20
CA SER A 275 -4.79 -8.43 -7.21
C SER A 275 -3.71 -7.99 -8.22
N PRO A 276 -2.50 -8.58 -8.19
CA PRO A 276 -1.50 -8.38 -9.24
C PRO A 276 -2.00 -8.77 -10.64
N LEU A 277 -2.81 -9.84 -10.74
CA LEU A 277 -3.39 -10.26 -12.01
C LEU A 277 -4.56 -9.38 -12.45
N ASP A 278 -5.37 -8.81 -11.53
CA ASP A 278 -6.36 -7.79 -11.88
C ASP A 278 -5.69 -6.59 -12.55
N VAL A 279 -4.61 -6.08 -11.98
CA VAL A 279 -3.80 -4.99 -12.58
C VAL A 279 -3.28 -5.40 -13.97
N SER A 280 -2.76 -6.62 -14.11
CA SER A 280 -2.25 -7.14 -15.38
C SER A 280 -3.34 -7.27 -16.44
N LYS A 281 -4.55 -7.72 -16.03
CA LYS A 281 -5.73 -7.82 -16.92
C LYS A 281 -6.16 -6.44 -17.41
N ILE A 282 -6.24 -5.44 -16.53
CA ILE A 282 -6.59 -4.06 -16.91
C ILE A 282 -5.55 -3.52 -17.89
N ASN A 283 -4.27 -3.67 -17.59
CA ASN A 283 -3.19 -3.19 -18.45
C ASN A 283 -3.19 -3.87 -19.84
N ARG A 284 -3.51 -5.17 -19.92
CA ARG A 284 -3.65 -5.88 -21.20
C ARG A 284 -4.91 -5.49 -21.97
N LEU A 285 -6.06 -5.41 -21.27
CA LEU A 285 -7.35 -5.07 -21.91
C LEU A 285 -7.29 -3.69 -22.56
N TYR A 286 -6.65 -2.74 -21.89
CA TYR A 286 -6.51 -1.36 -22.34
C TYR A 286 -5.17 -1.07 -23.05
N GLU A 287 -4.34 -2.10 -23.27
CA GLU A 287 -3.03 -1.96 -23.94
C GLU A 287 -2.20 -0.81 -23.34
N CYS A 288 -2.08 -0.79 -22.03
CA CYS A 288 -1.48 0.32 -21.28
C CYS A 288 0.05 0.46 -21.49
N GLY A 289 0.77 -0.41 -22.13
CA GLY A 289 2.24 -0.36 -22.18
C GLY A 289 2.91 -0.74 -20.86
N ALA A 290 4.07 -0.16 -20.55
CA ALA A 290 4.80 -0.43 -19.30
C ALA A 290 4.22 0.42 -18.16
N TRP A 291 3.54 -0.22 -17.21
CA TRP A 291 2.92 0.41 -16.05
C TRP A 291 3.30 -0.28 -14.75
N GLY A 292 2.70 0.15 -13.63
CA GLY A 292 3.07 -0.29 -12.31
C GLY A 292 2.86 -1.79 -12.05
N THR A 293 3.63 -2.31 -11.11
CA THR A 293 3.54 -3.68 -10.61
C THR A 293 3.02 -3.66 -9.18
N LEU A 294 1.98 -4.42 -8.90
CA LEU A 294 1.50 -4.65 -7.54
C LEU A 294 2.18 -5.88 -6.94
N LEU A 295 2.72 -5.75 -5.73
CA LEU A 295 3.37 -6.79 -4.95
C LEU A 295 2.61 -6.94 -3.62
N ASN A 296 1.96 -8.07 -3.39
CA ASN A 296 1.07 -8.29 -2.23
C ASN A 296 1.47 -9.48 -1.35
N THR A 297 2.71 -9.95 -1.48
CA THR A 297 3.27 -11.02 -0.64
C THR A 297 3.96 -10.45 0.60
N ALA A 298 4.12 -11.29 1.64
CA ALA A 298 4.79 -10.91 2.88
C ALA A 298 6.28 -10.59 2.69
N SER A 299 6.90 -11.10 1.63
CA SER A 299 8.28 -10.81 1.24
C SER A 299 8.48 -11.02 -0.24
N GLY A 300 9.50 -10.39 -0.81
CA GLY A 300 9.83 -10.54 -2.23
C GLY A 300 11.02 -9.70 -2.64
N THR A 301 11.22 -9.62 -3.95
CA THR A 301 12.33 -8.89 -4.56
C THR A 301 11.78 -7.90 -5.60
N VAL A 302 12.36 -6.71 -5.63
CA VAL A 302 12.15 -5.69 -6.65
C VAL A 302 13.47 -5.44 -7.37
N THR A 303 13.45 -5.41 -8.71
CA THR A 303 14.63 -5.07 -9.51
C THR A 303 14.26 -4.06 -10.57
N SER A 304 15.22 -3.22 -10.97
CA SER A 304 15.09 -2.46 -12.21
C SER A 304 14.96 -3.41 -13.40
N VAL A 305 14.38 -2.89 -14.48
CA VAL A 305 14.26 -3.65 -15.75
C VAL A 305 15.65 -4.10 -16.22
N ASN A 306 15.75 -5.32 -16.70
CA ASN A 306 16.97 -5.98 -17.18
C ASN A 306 18.06 -6.27 -16.12
N TYR A 307 17.88 -5.91 -14.86
CA TYR A 307 18.90 -6.20 -13.82
C TYR A 307 19.32 -7.69 -13.86
N PRO A 308 20.60 -8.04 -13.80
CA PRO A 308 21.79 -7.20 -13.55
C PRO A 308 22.38 -6.51 -14.80
N SER A 309 21.77 -6.62 -15.99
CA SER A 309 22.14 -5.82 -17.15
C SER A 309 21.65 -4.38 -16.99
N VAL A 310 22.16 -3.48 -17.85
CA VAL A 310 21.78 -2.06 -17.79
C VAL A 310 20.28 -1.84 -18.06
N TYR A 311 19.68 -0.93 -17.33
CA TYR A 311 18.29 -0.54 -17.55
C TYR A 311 18.13 0.30 -18.83
N PRO A 312 16.95 0.28 -19.50
CA PRO A 312 16.74 1.05 -20.72
C PRO A 312 16.59 2.56 -20.43
N ASN A 313 16.96 3.38 -21.40
CA ASN A 313 16.67 4.82 -21.43
C ASN A 313 15.16 5.08 -21.49
N ASN A 314 14.75 6.27 -21.05
CA ASN A 314 13.35 6.72 -21.05
C ASN A 314 12.40 5.72 -20.36
N SER A 315 12.87 5.08 -19.29
CA SER A 315 12.11 4.10 -18.52
C SER A 315 11.40 4.77 -17.35
N SER A 316 10.15 4.41 -17.15
CA SER A 316 9.40 4.77 -15.95
C SER A 316 8.74 3.51 -15.42
N SER A 317 9.11 3.11 -14.22
CA SER A 317 8.60 1.91 -13.57
C SER A 317 8.12 2.23 -12.16
N VAL A 318 7.02 1.61 -11.76
CA VAL A 318 6.42 1.80 -10.45
C VAL A 318 6.12 0.43 -9.83
N TRP A 319 6.49 0.27 -8.56
CA TRP A 319 6.12 -0.92 -7.76
C TRP A 319 5.36 -0.45 -6.52
N LEU A 320 4.12 -0.91 -6.38
CA LEU A 320 3.37 -0.78 -5.15
C LEU A 320 3.49 -2.07 -4.35
N ILE A 321 4.15 -1.99 -3.19
CA ILE A 321 4.21 -3.08 -2.23
C ILE A 321 3.04 -2.90 -1.26
N ARG A 322 2.19 -3.92 -1.15
CA ARG A 322 1.09 -4.01 -0.19
C ARG A 322 1.35 -5.20 0.72
N SER A 323 1.89 -4.94 1.89
CA SER A 323 2.12 -5.97 2.91
C SER A 323 0.79 -6.57 3.38
N PRO A 324 0.65 -7.90 3.46
CA PRO A 324 -0.55 -8.54 3.99
C PRO A 324 -0.70 -8.31 5.50
N SER A 325 0.37 -7.92 6.20
CA SER A 325 0.36 -7.63 7.63
C SER A 325 1.45 -6.63 7.99
N GLY A 326 1.13 -5.66 8.85
CA GLY A 326 2.09 -4.69 9.36
C GLY A 326 2.67 -3.76 8.30
N GLN A 327 3.87 -3.27 8.52
CA GLN A 327 4.60 -2.30 7.71
C GLN A 327 5.47 -2.99 6.66
N VAL A 328 5.92 -2.24 5.65
CA VAL A 328 6.89 -2.72 4.63
C VAL A 328 8.30 -2.29 5.03
N SER A 329 9.20 -3.25 5.14
CA SER A 329 10.64 -3.02 5.23
C SER A 329 11.29 -3.28 3.86
N LEU A 330 12.02 -2.31 3.32
CA LEU A 330 12.74 -2.39 2.04
C LEU A 330 14.24 -2.29 2.28
N GLN A 331 15.01 -3.24 1.73
CA GLN A 331 16.46 -3.30 1.84
C GLN A 331 17.08 -3.41 0.45
N PHE A 332 17.92 -2.44 0.06
CA PHE A 332 18.69 -2.51 -1.17
C PHE A 332 19.87 -3.48 -1.00
N ASN A 333 19.98 -4.45 -1.91
CA ASN A 333 21.07 -5.43 -1.97
C ASN A 333 22.12 -5.02 -3.01
N ALA A 334 21.70 -4.25 -4.02
CA ALA A 334 22.56 -3.62 -5.02
C ALA A 334 21.88 -2.33 -5.49
N PHE A 335 22.67 -1.29 -5.73
CA PHE A 335 22.18 -0.01 -6.25
C PHE A 335 23.29 0.68 -7.05
N ASP A 336 23.01 0.91 -8.34
CA ASP A 336 23.87 1.60 -9.29
C ASP A 336 22.98 2.27 -10.34
N VAL A 337 22.64 3.54 -10.09
CA VAL A 337 21.80 4.38 -10.94
C VAL A 337 22.63 5.56 -11.39
N GLN A 338 22.50 6.01 -12.64
CA GLN A 338 23.26 7.12 -13.20
C GLN A 338 23.38 8.26 -12.19
N SER A 339 24.63 8.65 -11.89
CA SER A 339 24.89 9.80 -11.00
C SER A 339 24.71 11.09 -11.76
N SER A 340 23.90 12.00 -11.23
CA SER A 340 23.72 13.36 -11.76
C SER A 340 23.58 14.35 -10.61
N ARG A 341 23.76 15.64 -10.91
CA ARG A 341 23.56 16.67 -9.90
C ARG A 341 22.11 16.65 -9.42
N ASP A 342 21.92 16.56 -8.10
CA ASP A 342 20.61 16.52 -7.43
C ASP A 342 19.71 15.36 -7.91
N CYS A 343 20.32 14.28 -8.43
CA CYS A 343 19.63 13.15 -9.07
C CYS A 343 18.55 13.63 -10.07
N ALA A 344 18.89 14.60 -10.92
CA ALA A 344 17.95 15.22 -11.83
C ALA A 344 17.64 14.34 -13.07
N SER A 345 18.61 13.48 -13.47
CA SER A 345 18.48 12.56 -14.61
C SER A 345 17.75 11.29 -14.22
N ASP A 346 18.49 10.28 -13.76
CA ASP A 346 17.94 9.00 -13.35
C ASP A 346 17.82 8.96 -11.82
N TYR A 347 16.72 8.40 -11.33
CA TYR A 347 16.52 8.31 -9.88
C TYR A 347 15.52 7.23 -9.48
N ILE A 348 15.63 6.83 -8.23
CA ILE A 348 14.57 6.13 -7.49
C ILE A 348 13.96 7.10 -6.48
N LYS A 349 12.62 7.04 -6.33
CA LYS A 349 11.86 7.80 -5.34
C LYS A 349 10.94 6.85 -4.58
N ILE A 350 10.80 7.03 -3.26
CA ILE A 350 10.06 6.11 -2.40
C ILE A 350 9.07 6.89 -1.56
N TYR A 351 7.83 6.43 -1.55
CA TYR A 351 6.70 7.06 -0.88
C TYR A 351 6.16 6.18 0.25
N ASP A 352 5.74 6.79 1.33
CA ASP A 352 5.10 6.17 2.50
C ASP A 352 3.60 6.02 2.29
N GLY A 353 3.22 5.11 1.42
CA GLY A 353 1.83 4.86 1.06
C GLY A 353 1.66 4.47 -0.40
N PRO A 354 0.42 4.36 -0.89
CA PRO A 354 0.11 3.71 -2.16
C PRO A 354 0.24 4.60 -3.40
N VAL A 355 0.43 5.90 -3.25
CA VAL A 355 0.31 6.88 -4.36
C VAL A 355 1.45 7.90 -4.34
N LYS A 356 1.70 8.55 -5.48
CA LYS A 356 2.76 9.58 -5.62
C LYS A 356 2.50 10.87 -4.81
N THR A 357 1.31 11.03 -4.26
CA THR A 357 0.97 12.11 -3.33
C THR A 357 1.14 11.72 -1.85
N SER A 358 1.50 10.46 -1.56
CA SER A 358 1.83 10.00 -0.21
C SER A 358 3.10 10.71 0.30
N PRO A 359 3.31 10.79 1.63
CA PRO A 359 4.54 11.33 2.20
C PRO A 359 5.78 10.66 1.60
N VAL A 360 6.85 11.41 1.40
CA VAL A 360 8.07 10.92 0.76
C VAL A 360 9.02 10.36 1.81
N LEU A 361 9.49 9.11 1.64
CA LEU A 361 10.54 8.48 2.45
C LEU A 361 11.93 8.77 1.88
N VAL A 362 12.07 8.66 0.55
CA VAL A 362 13.27 9.03 -0.20
C VAL A 362 12.85 9.89 -1.36
N ASP A 363 13.27 11.15 -1.39
CA ASP A 363 12.85 12.07 -2.47
C ASP A 363 13.51 11.72 -3.79
N ARG A 364 14.84 11.52 -3.81
CA ARG A 364 15.59 10.97 -4.94
C ARG A 364 16.83 10.25 -4.43
N ALA A 365 17.20 9.18 -5.12
CA ALA A 365 18.48 8.52 -4.94
C ALA A 365 19.06 8.12 -6.28
N CYS A 366 20.34 8.37 -6.48
CA CYS A 366 21.13 8.02 -7.66
C CYS A 366 22.59 7.78 -7.28
N GLY A 367 23.45 7.38 -8.21
CA GLY A 367 24.84 6.99 -7.97
C GLY A 367 24.97 5.53 -7.60
N ALA A 368 26.13 5.12 -7.10
CA ALA A 368 26.44 3.75 -6.73
C ALA A 368 26.69 3.64 -5.22
N GLY A 369 26.13 2.60 -4.61
CA GLY A 369 26.27 2.31 -3.17
C GLY A 369 25.08 1.53 -2.61
N LEU A 370 24.88 1.52 -1.31
CA LEU A 370 23.74 0.89 -0.67
C LEU A 370 22.89 1.95 0.04
N ILE A 371 21.65 2.07 -0.38
CA ILE A 371 20.65 2.87 0.33
C ILE A 371 20.36 2.20 1.68
N PRO A 372 20.36 2.95 2.80
CA PRO A 372 19.97 2.40 4.09
C PRO A 372 18.57 1.77 4.07
N PRO A 373 18.30 0.80 4.95
CA PRO A 373 16.98 0.17 5.04
C PRO A 373 15.86 1.18 5.27
N ILE A 374 14.74 1.02 4.58
CA ILE A 374 13.58 1.91 4.63
C ILE A 374 12.41 1.11 5.21
N ILE A 375 11.63 1.72 6.11
CA ILE A 375 10.41 1.12 6.68
C ILE A 375 9.27 2.13 6.52
N SER A 376 8.16 1.69 5.92
CA SER A 376 6.94 2.50 5.80
C SER A 376 6.25 2.68 7.16
N SER A 377 5.40 3.69 7.30
CA SER A 377 4.53 3.85 8.47
C SER A 377 3.24 3.01 8.37
N THR A 378 2.90 2.56 7.16
CA THR A 378 1.69 1.78 6.85
C THR A 378 2.04 0.45 6.20
N SER A 379 1.03 -0.36 5.88
CA SER A 379 1.20 -1.61 5.14
C SER A 379 1.52 -1.42 3.64
N GLN A 380 1.72 -0.19 3.18
CA GLN A 380 1.93 0.11 1.77
C GLN A 380 3.15 1.01 1.56
N MET A 381 3.91 0.72 0.50
CA MET A 381 5.06 1.50 0.06
C MET A 381 5.09 1.55 -1.47
N LEU A 382 5.23 2.76 -2.02
CA LEU A 382 5.37 2.95 -3.47
C LEU A 382 6.83 3.26 -3.80
N ILE A 383 7.36 2.55 -4.79
CA ILE A 383 8.69 2.76 -5.35
C ILE A 383 8.52 3.25 -6.79
N GLU A 384 9.13 4.35 -7.13
CA GLU A 384 9.19 4.91 -8.49
C GLU A 384 10.63 4.93 -8.97
N PHE A 385 10.88 4.44 -10.17
CA PHE A 385 12.15 4.54 -10.87
C PHE A 385 11.94 5.27 -12.19
N VAL A 386 12.79 6.23 -12.48
CA VAL A 386 12.76 7.02 -13.72
C VAL A 386 14.17 7.07 -14.30
N SER A 387 14.29 6.87 -15.61
CA SER A 387 15.52 7.13 -16.36
C SER A 387 15.26 8.10 -17.53
N ASP A 388 16.25 8.93 -17.83
CA ASP A 388 16.23 9.85 -18.97
C ASP A 388 16.66 9.19 -20.30
N GLY A 389 16.97 9.97 -21.31
CA GLY A 389 17.32 9.50 -22.66
C GLY A 389 18.80 9.23 -22.89
N GLU A 390 19.68 9.44 -21.91
CA GLU A 390 21.11 9.53 -22.16
C GLU A 390 21.88 8.29 -21.66
N THR A 391 22.37 8.33 -20.43
CA THR A 391 23.28 7.34 -19.87
C THR A 391 22.52 6.37 -18.95
N THR A 392 22.91 5.11 -18.94
CA THR A 392 22.32 4.08 -18.08
C THR A 392 23.37 3.40 -17.19
N ALA A 393 22.92 2.74 -16.13
CA ALA A 393 23.76 1.94 -15.24
C ALA A 393 23.12 0.56 -14.98
N THR A 394 23.68 -0.25 -14.09
CA THR A 394 23.17 -1.61 -13.84
C THR A 394 21.84 -1.65 -13.07
N GLY A 395 21.44 -0.53 -12.48
CA GLY A 395 20.17 -0.41 -11.78
C GLY A 395 20.21 -0.91 -10.36
N PHE A 396 19.14 -1.56 -9.91
CA PHE A 396 19.05 -1.96 -8.51
C PHE A 396 18.41 -3.33 -8.31
N LYS A 397 18.73 -3.92 -7.16
CA LYS A 397 18.00 -5.05 -6.57
C LYS A 397 17.71 -4.72 -5.11
N ALA A 398 16.44 -4.82 -4.72
CA ALA A 398 16.00 -4.66 -3.35
C ALA A 398 15.12 -5.83 -2.92
N THR A 399 15.18 -6.20 -1.65
CA THR A 399 14.28 -7.15 -1.02
C THR A 399 13.33 -6.42 -0.09
N TYR A 400 12.07 -6.85 -0.04
CA TYR A 400 11.11 -6.34 0.92
C TYR A 400 10.57 -7.46 1.81
N SER A 401 10.12 -7.08 2.99
CA SER A 401 9.44 -7.98 3.94
C SER A 401 8.40 -7.22 4.76
N SER A 402 7.37 -7.96 5.22
CA SER A 402 6.45 -7.45 6.23
C SER A 402 7.13 -7.38 7.59
N VAL A 403 6.94 -6.26 8.30
CA VAL A 403 7.34 -6.09 9.70
C VAL A 403 6.16 -5.60 10.50
N GLN A 404 5.98 -6.12 11.71
CA GLN A 404 4.79 -5.81 12.52
C GLN A 404 4.76 -4.35 12.97
N CYS A 405 5.93 -3.79 13.26
CA CYS A 405 6.09 -2.44 13.77
C CYS A 405 7.56 -2.01 13.69
N GLY A 406 7.80 -0.70 13.82
CA GLY A 406 9.14 -0.16 13.80
C GLY A 406 9.23 1.17 13.06
N GLY A 407 10.40 1.45 12.50
CA GLY A 407 10.65 2.64 11.69
C GLY A 407 12.09 2.74 11.23
N ALA A 408 12.29 3.52 10.18
CA ALA A 408 13.60 3.95 9.73
C ALA A 408 13.74 5.46 9.94
N PHE A 409 14.79 5.88 10.61
CA PHE A 409 14.99 7.24 11.06
C PHE A 409 16.29 7.81 10.53
N TYR A 410 16.21 9.00 9.90
CA TYR A 410 17.32 9.71 9.30
C TYR A 410 17.48 11.12 9.87
N ALA A 411 16.50 11.61 10.63
CA ALA A 411 16.57 12.92 11.27
C ALA A 411 17.72 12.98 12.28
N PRO A 412 18.32 14.17 12.53
CA PRO A 412 19.39 14.31 13.55
C PRO A 412 18.93 13.95 14.97
N THR A 413 17.65 14.08 15.25
CA THR A 413 17.02 13.71 16.51
C THR A 413 15.57 13.29 16.28
N LYS A 414 15.08 12.32 17.05
CA LYS A 414 13.67 11.92 17.04
C LYS A 414 13.30 11.23 18.34
N ASN A 415 12.06 11.46 18.76
CA ASN A 415 11.40 10.68 19.82
C ASN A 415 10.56 9.57 19.20
N PHE A 416 10.58 8.38 19.78
CA PHE A 416 9.78 7.24 19.34
C PHE A 416 9.41 6.35 20.53
N THR A 417 8.35 5.55 20.39
CA THR A 417 7.81 4.72 21.46
C THR A 417 7.61 3.29 20.99
N SER A 418 7.48 2.37 21.94
CA SER A 418 6.87 1.07 21.65
C SER A 418 5.41 1.27 21.22
N PRO A 419 4.85 0.35 20.38
CA PRO A 419 3.42 0.39 20.04
C PRO A 419 2.54 0.39 21.28
N GLY A 420 1.44 1.14 21.24
CA GLY A 420 0.49 1.22 22.36
C GLY A 420 0.93 2.06 23.56
N TYR A 421 2.18 2.55 23.61
CA TYR A 421 2.64 3.43 24.69
C TYR A 421 1.78 4.72 24.78
N PRO A 422 1.39 5.21 25.96
CA PRO A 422 1.68 4.70 27.30
C PRO A 422 0.67 3.66 27.84
N ASN A 423 -0.31 3.22 27.03
CA ASN A 423 -1.41 2.37 27.49
C ASN A 423 -1.03 0.88 27.55
N GLY A 424 0.11 0.49 26.98
CA GLY A 424 0.64 -0.86 26.96
C GLY A 424 0.80 -1.44 25.55
N TYR A 425 1.85 -2.24 25.37
CA TYR A 425 2.10 -2.95 24.11
C TYR A 425 1.27 -4.24 24.02
N SER A 426 1.12 -4.79 22.81
CA SER A 426 0.44 -6.06 22.59
C SER A 426 1.40 -7.25 22.73
N VAL A 427 0.85 -8.46 22.90
CA VAL A 427 1.61 -9.72 22.90
C VAL A 427 2.12 -10.07 21.49
N ASN A 428 3.13 -10.95 21.39
CA ASN A 428 3.69 -11.49 20.17
C ASN A 428 4.21 -10.42 19.18
N MET A 429 4.73 -9.30 19.67
CA MET A 429 5.32 -8.25 18.84
C MET A 429 6.80 -8.52 18.54
N ASP A 430 7.23 -8.14 17.33
CA ASP A 430 8.65 -8.12 16.92
C ASP A 430 8.88 -6.87 16.05
N CYS A 431 9.32 -5.78 16.70
CA CYS A 431 9.45 -4.44 16.12
C CYS A 431 10.92 -4.08 15.91
N TYR A 432 11.20 -3.39 14.82
CA TYR A 432 12.55 -2.96 14.50
C TYR A 432 12.61 -1.46 14.20
N TRP A 433 13.47 -0.72 14.90
CA TRP A 433 13.82 0.66 14.54
C TRP A 433 15.26 0.71 14.07
N LYS A 434 15.46 1.29 12.89
CA LYS A 434 16.77 1.47 12.26
C LYS A 434 17.08 2.95 12.19
N ILE A 435 18.13 3.38 12.86
CA ILE A 435 18.57 4.77 12.90
C ILE A 435 19.83 4.89 12.06
N THR A 436 19.84 5.84 11.13
CA THR A 436 20.98 6.16 10.28
C THR A 436 21.35 7.65 10.46
N ALA A 437 22.53 7.93 10.96
CA ALA A 437 23.10 9.27 11.02
C ALA A 437 24.02 9.53 9.80
N PRO A 438 24.34 10.79 9.47
CA PRO A 438 25.34 11.11 8.46
C PRO A 438 26.70 10.49 8.77
N GLU A 439 27.51 10.28 7.73
CA GLU A 439 28.90 9.84 7.91
C GLU A 439 29.68 10.84 8.79
N GLY A 440 30.55 10.32 9.66
CA GLY A 440 31.25 11.15 10.65
C GLY A 440 30.44 11.41 11.93
N TYR A 441 29.22 10.89 12.04
CA TYR A 441 28.39 10.97 13.23
C TYR A 441 28.23 9.60 13.90
N ARG A 442 27.79 9.61 15.14
CA ARG A 442 27.37 8.46 15.94
C ARG A 442 26.01 8.75 16.57
N ILE A 443 25.32 7.73 17.02
CA ILE A 443 23.96 7.83 17.54
C ILE A 443 23.98 7.65 19.05
N SER A 444 23.40 8.58 19.79
CA SER A 444 23.14 8.47 21.23
C SER A 444 21.66 8.21 21.45
N LEU A 445 21.32 7.05 22.00
CA LEU A 445 19.96 6.61 22.32
C LEU A 445 19.71 6.71 23.82
N THR A 446 18.67 7.41 24.24
CA THR A 446 18.23 7.55 25.62
C THR A 446 16.79 7.02 25.77
N PHE A 447 16.57 6.11 26.71
CA PHE A 447 15.23 5.72 27.09
C PHE A 447 14.72 6.67 28.19
N ASN A 448 13.72 7.49 27.84
CA ASN A 448 13.10 8.45 28.77
C ASN A 448 12.21 7.74 29.79
N GLU A 449 11.59 6.65 29.35
CA GLU A 449 10.83 5.72 30.18
C GLU A 449 11.00 4.30 29.65
N PHE A 450 11.11 3.30 30.55
CA PHE A 450 11.31 1.90 30.16
C PHE A 450 10.63 0.97 31.17
N VAL A 451 9.51 0.35 30.76
CA VAL A 451 8.69 -0.53 31.59
C VAL A 451 8.22 -1.72 30.76
N LEU A 452 8.94 -2.82 30.85
CA LEU A 452 8.64 -4.09 30.18
C LEU A 452 8.42 -5.18 31.22
N GLU A 453 8.03 -6.38 30.77
CA GLU A 453 8.01 -7.57 31.60
C GLU A 453 9.40 -7.84 32.19
N SER A 454 9.42 -8.26 33.46
CA SER A 454 10.68 -8.58 34.14
C SER A 454 11.21 -9.92 33.67
N GLY A 455 12.53 -10.00 33.45
CA GLY A 455 13.20 -11.23 33.13
C GLY A 455 13.28 -12.19 34.35
N MET A 456 13.70 -13.41 34.07
CA MET A 456 13.89 -14.47 35.07
C MET A 456 15.39 -14.72 35.31
N PHE A 457 15.81 -14.78 36.57
CA PHE A 457 17.20 -14.99 36.97
C PHE A 457 18.23 -14.06 36.33
N GLY A 458 17.83 -12.81 36.07
CA GLY A 458 18.70 -11.80 35.43
C GLY A 458 18.76 -11.87 33.91
N PHE A 459 18.04 -12.79 33.29
CA PHE A 459 17.95 -12.93 31.83
C PHE A 459 16.60 -12.42 31.30
N CYS A 460 16.63 -11.64 30.23
CA CYS A 460 15.43 -11.19 29.51
C CYS A 460 14.92 -12.30 28.57
N ARG A 461 14.11 -13.22 29.09
CA ARG A 461 13.61 -14.40 28.37
C ARG A 461 12.25 -14.21 27.72
N TYR A 462 11.50 -13.23 28.22
CA TYR A 462 10.12 -12.91 27.83
C TYR A 462 10.13 -11.71 26.89
N ASP A 463 9.78 -10.54 27.43
CA ASP A 463 9.79 -9.30 26.67
C ASP A 463 11.14 -8.59 26.81
N TYR A 464 11.63 -8.03 25.69
CA TYR A 464 12.90 -7.32 25.74
C TYR A 464 13.05 -6.25 24.66
N VAL A 465 13.92 -5.28 24.95
CA VAL A 465 14.56 -4.45 23.93
C VAL A 465 16.01 -4.87 23.79
N LYS A 466 16.44 -5.15 22.56
CA LYS A 466 17.84 -5.43 22.21
C LYS A 466 18.35 -4.35 21.28
N VAL A 467 19.50 -3.77 21.62
CA VAL A 467 20.12 -2.68 20.86
C VAL A 467 21.38 -3.20 20.21
N TYR A 468 21.56 -2.91 18.92
CA TYR A 468 22.69 -3.36 18.12
C TYR A 468 23.53 -2.17 17.64
N ASN A 469 24.85 -2.31 17.67
CA ASN A 469 25.81 -1.32 17.21
C ASN A 469 26.07 -1.47 15.70
N GLY A 470 25.04 -1.17 14.89
CA GLY A 470 25.08 -1.32 13.44
C GLY A 470 23.68 -1.38 12.82
N ALA A 471 23.61 -1.69 11.53
CA ALA A 471 22.41 -1.55 10.72
C ALA A 471 21.41 -2.73 10.82
N ASP A 472 21.83 -3.88 11.37
CA ASP A 472 21.06 -5.12 11.37
C ASP A 472 21.33 -6.01 12.60
N SER A 473 20.59 -7.12 12.69
CA SER A 473 20.68 -8.08 13.80
C SER A 473 21.96 -8.94 13.80
N SER A 474 22.78 -8.89 12.76
CA SER A 474 24.11 -9.52 12.72
C SER A 474 25.19 -8.63 13.36
N SER A 475 24.87 -7.34 13.56
CA SER A 475 25.76 -6.37 14.21
C SER A 475 25.95 -6.69 15.69
N PRO A 476 27.10 -6.30 16.30
CA PRO A 476 27.37 -6.56 17.71
C PRO A 476 26.28 -5.98 18.63
N PRO A 477 25.73 -6.76 19.58
CA PRO A 477 24.73 -6.25 20.52
C PRO A 477 25.38 -5.31 21.54
N MET A 478 24.74 -4.16 21.81
CA MET A 478 25.10 -3.24 22.88
C MET A 478 24.46 -3.63 24.23
N GLY A 479 23.35 -4.36 24.18
CA GLY A 479 22.67 -4.88 25.36
C GLY A 479 21.28 -5.42 25.06
N THR A 480 20.76 -6.20 26.03
CA THR A 480 19.37 -6.69 26.04
C THR A 480 18.75 -6.27 27.37
N TYR A 481 17.61 -5.59 27.31
CA TYR A 481 16.99 -4.91 28.45
C TYR A 481 15.53 -5.34 28.63
N CYS A 482 15.12 -5.55 29.88
CA CYS A 482 13.76 -5.91 30.27
C CYS A 482 13.45 -5.40 31.69
N GLY A 483 12.22 -5.52 32.13
CA GLY A 483 11.75 -5.01 33.42
C GLY A 483 11.62 -3.50 33.45
N THR A 484 11.42 -2.95 34.66
CA THR A 484 11.36 -1.50 34.89
C THR A 484 12.74 -1.00 35.31
N ARG A 485 13.33 -0.11 34.52
CA ARG A 485 14.67 0.41 34.82
C ARG A 485 14.95 1.75 34.16
N SER A 486 15.89 2.49 34.76
CA SER A 486 16.54 3.64 34.10
C SER A 486 17.81 3.16 33.42
N LEU A 487 17.97 3.48 32.15
CA LEU A 487 19.12 3.08 31.34
C LEU A 487 20.01 4.30 31.06
N ALA A 488 21.32 4.13 31.20
CA ALA A 488 22.25 5.13 30.73
C ALA A 488 22.17 5.24 29.19
N PRO A 489 22.47 6.42 28.62
CA PRO A 489 22.49 6.59 27.17
C PRO A 489 23.42 5.55 26.48
N LEU A 490 22.91 4.95 25.39
CA LEU A 490 23.67 4.00 24.56
C LEU A 490 24.22 4.73 23.35
N VAL A 491 25.55 4.67 23.14
CA VAL A 491 26.20 5.41 22.06
C VAL A 491 26.83 4.43 21.06
N SER A 492 26.43 4.53 19.78
CA SER A 492 27.00 3.68 18.73
C SER A 492 28.45 4.07 18.40
N SER A 493 29.22 3.14 17.87
CA SER A 493 30.57 3.39 17.37
C SER A 493 30.57 4.01 15.97
N GLY A 494 29.52 3.74 15.18
CA GLY A 494 29.32 4.22 13.82
C GLY A 494 28.03 5.01 13.67
N ASN A 495 27.67 5.28 12.44
CA ASN A 495 26.48 6.06 12.06
C ASN A 495 25.19 5.23 11.94
N PHE A 496 25.22 3.95 12.38
CA PHE A 496 24.06 3.05 12.38
C PHE A 496 23.77 2.52 13.78
N MET A 497 22.51 2.39 14.11
CA MET A 497 22.03 1.72 15.31
C MET A 497 20.69 1.05 14.99
N MET A 498 20.53 -0.22 15.41
CA MET A 498 19.26 -0.93 15.31
C MET A 498 18.73 -1.27 16.69
N ILE A 499 17.44 -1.08 16.87
CA ILE A 499 16.70 -1.43 18.10
C ILE A 499 15.66 -2.48 17.73
N GLN A 500 15.65 -3.61 18.43
CA GLN A 500 14.61 -4.63 18.35
C GLN A 500 13.83 -4.63 19.66
N PHE A 501 12.50 -4.56 19.58
CA PHE A 501 11.59 -4.84 20.69
C PHE A 501 10.85 -6.12 20.39
N ARG A 502 10.81 -7.03 21.36
CA ARG A 502 10.03 -8.27 21.27
C ARG A 502 9.18 -8.45 22.51
N SER A 503 7.92 -8.87 22.32
CA SER A 503 7.05 -9.38 23.39
C SER A 503 6.66 -10.83 23.10
N ASP A 504 6.44 -11.61 24.17
CA ASP A 504 5.98 -12.99 24.07
C ASP A 504 4.43 -13.08 24.06
N GLN A 505 3.88 -14.24 24.37
CA GLN A 505 2.44 -14.50 24.29
C GLN A 505 1.62 -14.06 25.52
N SER A 506 2.27 -13.46 26.52
CA SER A 506 1.62 -13.13 27.80
C SER A 506 2.17 -11.84 28.39
N ASN A 507 1.48 -11.30 29.38
CA ASN A 507 1.89 -10.17 30.22
C ASN A 507 2.41 -8.93 29.47
N THR A 508 1.54 -7.97 29.26
CA THR A 508 1.90 -6.70 28.62
C THR A 508 2.10 -5.59 29.65
N PHE A 509 3.01 -4.67 29.36
CA PHE A 509 3.36 -3.54 30.22
C PHE A 509 3.30 -2.23 29.43
N LYS A 510 3.60 -1.12 30.12
CA LYS A 510 3.53 0.23 29.55
C LYS A 510 4.35 0.40 28.26
N GLY A 511 5.51 -0.27 28.17
CA GLY A 511 6.43 -0.15 27.05
C GLY A 511 7.53 0.87 27.31
N PHE A 512 8.02 1.50 26.26
CA PHE A 512 9.10 2.49 26.38
C PHE A 512 8.83 3.75 25.55
N ASN A 513 9.48 4.84 26.01
CA ASN A 513 9.64 6.09 25.29
C ASN A 513 11.14 6.38 25.18
N ALA A 514 11.64 6.59 23.97
CA ALA A 514 13.04 6.78 23.70
C ALA A 514 13.29 7.98 22.77
N THR A 515 14.43 8.64 22.97
CA THR A 515 14.91 9.72 22.13
C THR A 515 16.31 9.39 21.65
N TYR A 516 16.59 9.59 20.38
CA TYR A 516 17.97 9.56 19.91
C TYR A 516 18.44 10.91 19.38
N VAL A 517 19.75 11.12 19.40
CA VAL A 517 20.43 12.30 18.86
C VAL A 517 21.67 11.83 18.09
N SER A 518 21.90 12.43 16.91
CA SER A 518 23.14 12.26 16.16
C SER A 518 24.22 13.18 16.73
N LEU A 519 25.35 12.61 17.14
CA LEU A 519 26.51 13.33 17.71
C LEU A 519 27.69 13.26 16.74
N PRO A 520 28.45 14.32 16.51
CA PRO A 520 29.73 14.22 15.80
C PRO A 520 30.66 13.20 16.47
N LYS A 521 31.48 12.50 15.67
CA LYS A 521 32.54 11.61 16.17
C LYS A 521 33.67 12.37 16.77
#